data_bc9b3bf23147d7c71d562f46704eea65
#
_entry.id   bc9b3bf23147d7c71d562f46704eea65
#
_cell.length_a   1.000
_cell.length_b   1.000
_cell.length_c   1.000
_cell.angle_alpha   90.00
_cell.angle_beta   90.00
_cell.angle_gamma   90.00
#
_symmetry.space_group_name_H-M   'P 1'
#
loop_
_entity.id
_entity.type
_entity.pdbx_description
1 polymer ?
#
loop_
_entity_poly.entity_id
_entity_poly.type
_entity_poly.pdbx_seq_one_letter_code
_entity_poly.pdbx_strand_id
1 'polypeptide(L)'
;MYEITSAALFISAWLINKYWKKLWWLALLLAALGSLALAVSTVGGWLANILSVAATMLAGAVNGLFGSGISGAMVLGLGALIGTIVIVADILVDRKCNKAAIIAFTVTPLAAMYAGGIIGELHGSLRDAGSGAATGLVSALIGG
;
A
#
# COMPACT_ATOMS: atom_id res chain seq x y z
N MET A 1 7.01 -15.44 6.17
CA MET A 1 8.23 -14.58 6.20
C MET A 1 7.89 -13.11 5.92
N TYR A 2 7.17 -12.80 4.86
CA TYR A 2 6.79 -11.42 4.50
C TYR A 2 5.98 -10.67 5.58
N GLU A 3 5.19 -11.36 6.39
CA GLU A 3 4.43 -10.77 7.50
C GLU A 3 5.35 -10.17 8.57
N ILE A 4 6.38 -10.94 8.95
CA ILE A 4 7.38 -10.49 9.94
C ILE A 4 8.18 -9.33 9.38
N THR A 5 8.58 -9.42 8.11
CA THR A 5 9.29 -8.34 7.39
C THR A 5 8.45 -7.07 7.36
N SER A 6 7.17 -7.18 6.98
CA SER A 6 6.25 -6.05 6.94
C SER A 6 6.07 -5.41 8.33
N ALA A 7 5.81 -6.23 9.36
CA ALA A 7 5.65 -5.75 10.73
C ALA A 7 6.92 -5.04 11.23
N ALA A 8 8.10 -5.62 11.01
CA ALA A 8 9.37 -5.02 11.40
C ALA A 8 9.61 -3.66 10.72
N LEU A 9 9.30 -3.54 9.43
CA LEU A 9 9.44 -2.31 8.67
C LEU A 9 8.46 -1.23 9.13
N PHE A 10 7.20 -1.57 9.40
CA PHE A 10 6.22 -0.61 9.94
C PHE A 10 6.58 -0.14 11.35
N ILE A 11 7.03 -1.05 12.23
CA ILE A 11 7.50 -0.68 13.57
C ILE A 11 8.71 0.24 13.48
N SER A 12 9.66 -0.06 12.61
CA SER A 12 10.84 0.78 12.38
C SER A 12 10.46 2.16 11.84
N ALA A 13 9.54 2.22 10.87
CA ALA A 13 9.02 3.47 10.34
C ALA A 13 8.35 4.32 11.43
N TRP A 14 7.53 3.69 12.28
CA TRP A 14 6.87 4.36 13.39
C TRP A 14 7.87 4.90 14.42
N LEU A 15 8.88 4.11 14.81
CA LEU A 15 9.93 4.52 15.73
C LEU A 15 10.72 5.70 15.20
N ILE A 16 11.14 5.65 13.95
CA ILE A 16 11.89 6.74 13.30
C ILE A 16 11.03 7.99 13.26
N ASN A 17 9.77 7.90 12.84
CA ASN A 17 8.88 9.04 12.78
C ASN A 17 8.60 9.66 14.17
N LYS A 18 8.57 8.84 15.23
CA LYS A 18 8.34 9.27 16.61
C LYS A 18 9.55 9.97 17.21
N TYR A 19 10.76 9.40 17.04
CA TYR A 19 11.96 9.84 17.75
C TYR A 19 12.87 10.72 16.89
N TRP A 20 12.89 10.52 15.55
CA TRP A 20 13.78 11.23 14.64
C TRP A 20 13.00 11.92 13.51
N LYS A 21 12.25 12.95 13.86
CA LYS A 21 11.42 13.71 12.91
C LYS A 21 12.18 14.26 11.68
N LYS A 22 13.49 14.47 11.79
CA LYS A 22 14.33 14.89 10.66
C LYS A 22 14.49 13.81 9.59
N LEU A 23 14.32 12.53 9.96
CA LEU A 23 14.44 11.38 9.07
C LEU A 23 13.08 10.91 8.54
N TRP A 24 12.14 11.85 8.35
CA TRP A 24 10.80 11.57 7.85
C TRP A 24 10.79 10.80 6.53
N TRP A 25 11.74 11.09 5.64
CA TRP A 25 11.91 10.39 4.36
C TRP A 25 12.26 8.90 4.54
N LEU A 26 13.08 8.58 5.55
CA LEU A 26 13.43 7.19 5.87
C LEU A 26 12.22 6.44 6.45
N ALA A 27 11.43 7.11 7.29
CA ALA A 27 10.17 6.55 7.80
C ALA A 27 9.19 6.25 6.64
N LEU A 28 9.05 7.14 5.66
CA LEU A 28 8.23 6.91 4.47
C LEU A 28 8.76 5.75 3.62
N LEU A 29 10.06 5.67 3.40
CA LEU A 29 10.69 4.58 2.64
C LEU A 29 10.43 3.22 3.32
N LEU A 30 10.62 3.14 4.63
CA LEU A 30 10.35 1.91 5.39
C LEU A 30 8.86 1.55 5.39
N ALA A 31 7.97 2.54 5.49
CA ALA A 31 6.53 2.32 5.38
C ALA A 31 6.16 1.80 3.97
N ALA A 32 6.75 2.36 2.92
CA ALA A 32 6.53 1.90 1.55
C ALA A 32 6.99 0.44 1.36
N LEU A 33 8.21 0.11 1.79
CA LEU A 33 8.73 -1.26 1.73
C LEU A 33 7.89 -2.23 2.58
N GLY A 34 7.46 -1.79 3.76
CA GLY A 34 6.58 -2.57 4.63
C GLY A 34 5.23 -2.86 3.98
N SER A 35 4.65 -1.89 3.29
CA SER A 35 3.37 -2.06 2.58
C SER A 35 3.48 -3.01 1.38
N LEU A 36 4.58 -2.92 0.63
CA LEU A 36 4.85 -3.84 -0.48
C LEU A 36 5.09 -5.28 0.01
N ALA A 37 5.81 -5.45 1.11
CA ALA A 37 5.96 -6.75 1.75
C ALA A 37 4.63 -7.30 2.29
N LEU A 38 3.77 -6.43 2.85
CA LEU A 38 2.42 -6.80 3.28
C LEU A 38 1.59 -7.28 2.10
N ALA A 39 1.63 -6.59 0.97
CA ALA A 39 0.84 -6.94 -0.22
C ALA A 39 1.14 -8.34 -0.77
N VAL A 40 2.36 -8.87 -0.58
CA VAL A 40 2.72 -10.25 -0.97
C VAL A 40 2.54 -11.27 0.15
N SER A 41 2.16 -10.84 1.35
CA SER A 41 1.92 -11.71 2.49
C SER A 41 0.54 -12.35 2.46
N THR A 42 0.34 -13.44 3.22
CA THR A 42 -0.97 -14.07 3.40
C THR A 42 -1.99 -13.10 4.00
N VAL A 43 -1.57 -12.31 4.98
CA VAL A 43 -2.41 -11.28 5.61
C VAL A 43 -2.80 -10.20 4.62
N GLY A 44 -1.86 -9.76 3.78
CA GLY A 44 -2.11 -8.80 2.72
C GLY A 44 -3.12 -9.32 1.70
N GLY A 45 -3.01 -10.57 1.28
CA GLY A 45 -3.98 -11.22 0.40
C GLY A 45 -5.39 -11.27 1.00
N TRP A 46 -5.51 -11.57 2.31
CA TRP A 46 -6.79 -11.56 3.02
C TRP A 46 -7.38 -10.14 3.10
N LEU A 47 -6.58 -9.13 3.43
CA LEU A 47 -7.01 -7.73 3.45
C LEU A 47 -7.45 -7.24 2.07
N ALA A 48 -6.69 -7.58 1.02
CA ALA A 48 -7.03 -7.23 -0.34
C ALA A 48 -8.36 -7.88 -0.79
N ASN A 49 -8.62 -9.10 -0.34
CA ASN A 49 -9.90 -9.79 -0.58
C ASN A 49 -11.07 -9.06 0.08
N ILE A 50 -10.93 -8.61 1.32
CA ILE A 50 -11.93 -7.78 2.00
C ILE A 50 -12.17 -6.48 1.22
N LEU A 51 -11.11 -5.80 0.78
CA LEU A 51 -11.23 -4.60 -0.03
C LEU A 51 -11.95 -4.85 -1.35
N SER A 52 -11.69 -5.98 -2.02
CA SER A 52 -12.36 -6.33 -3.28
C SER A 52 -13.86 -6.58 -3.07
N VAL A 53 -14.24 -7.24 -1.99
CA VAL A 53 -15.66 -7.45 -1.63
C VAL A 53 -16.35 -6.12 -1.35
N ALA A 54 -15.73 -5.25 -0.55
CA ALA A 54 -16.25 -3.92 -0.24
C ALA A 54 -16.41 -3.07 -1.51
N ALA A 55 -15.41 -3.09 -2.40
CA ALA A 55 -15.46 -2.37 -3.67
C ALA A 55 -16.57 -2.90 -4.61
N THR A 56 -16.78 -4.22 -4.63
CA THR A 56 -17.87 -4.82 -5.40
C THR A 56 -19.24 -4.42 -4.86
N MET A 57 -19.40 -4.39 -3.54
CA MET A 57 -20.63 -3.92 -2.90
C MET A 57 -20.88 -2.44 -3.22
N LEU A 58 -19.87 -1.60 -3.14
CA LEU A 58 -19.97 -0.18 -3.49
C LEU A 58 -20.32 0.01 -4.96
N ALA A 59 -19.66 -0.72 -5.87
CA ALA A 59 -19.98 -0.71 -7.30
C ALA A 59 -21.44 -1.13 -7.55
N GLY A 60 -21.91 -2.16 -6.88
CA GLY A 60 -23.31 -2.62 -6.95
C GLY A 60 -24.29 -1.54 -6.50
N ALA A 61 -24.00 -0.85 -5.38
CA ALA A 61 -24.85 0.23 -4.89
C ALA A 61 -24.89 1.42 -5.89
N VAL A 62 -23.74 1.82 -6.43
CA VAL A 62 -23.64 2.89 -7.44
C VAL A 62 -24.37 2.50 -8.72
N ASN A 63 -24.20 1.27 -9.19
CA ASN A 63 -24.91 0.77 -10.39
C ASN A 63 -26.41 0.71 -10.19
N GLY A 64 -26.89 0.35 -8.99
CA GLY A 64 -28.30 0.34 -8.64
C GLY A 64 -28.92 1.75 -8.65
N LEU A 65 -28.15 2.77 -8.31
CA LEU A 65 -28.61 4.16 -8.28
C LEU A 65 -28.49 4.87 -9.65
N PHE A 66 -27.44 4.59 -10.40
CA PHE A 66 -27.08 5.38 -11.60
C PHE A 66 -27.04 4.57 -12.91
N GLY A 67 -27.14 3.25 -12.84
CA GLY A 67 -27.09 2.39 -14.04
C GLY A 67 -25.74 2.45 -14.80
N SER A 68 -24.64 2.76 -14.10
CA SER A 68 -23.38 3.20 -14.71
C SER A 68 -22.45 2.09 -15.20
N GLY A 69 -22.71 0.81 -14.89
CA GLY A 69 -21.85 -0.32 -15.29
C GLY A 69 -20.46 -0.33 -14.64
N ILE A 70 -20.30 0.30 -13.48
CA ILE A 70 -19.03 0.36 -12.72
C ILE A 70 -18.74 -1.03 -12.15
N SER A 71 -17.50 -1.49 -12.30
CA SER A 71 -17.00 -2.74 -11.69
C SER A 71 -16.26 -2.48 -10.36
N GLY A 72 -16.18 -3.49 -9.50
CA GLY A 72 -15.35 -3.42 -8.28
C GLY A 72 -13.89 -3.13 -8.59
N ALA A 73 -13.35 -3.66 -9.69
CA ALA A 73 -11.99 -3.38 -10.15
C ALA A 73 -11.79 -1.89 -10.51
N MET A 74 -12.78 -1.24 -11.10
CA MET A 74 -12.73 0.22 -11.36
C MET A 74 -12.72 1.02 -10.06
N VAL A 75 -13.52 0.64 -9.07
CA VAL A 75 -13.53 1.29 -7.75
C VAL A 75 -12.17 1.16 -7.08
N LEU A 76 -11.57 -0.02 -7.11
CA LEU A 76 -10.22 -0.25 -6.56
C LEU A 76 -9.15 0.51 -7.33
N GLY A 77 -9.26 0.58 -8.67
CA GLY A 77 -8.36 1.36 -9.51
C GLY A 77 -8.38 2.84 -9.17
N LEU A 78 -9.56 3.41 -9.01
CA LEU A 78 -9.72 4.80 -8.56
C LEU A 78 -9.15 5.01 -7.15
N GLY A 79 -9.42 4.07 -6.23
CA GLY A 79 -8.86 4.10 -4.88
C GLY A 79 -7.34 4.06 -4.88
N ALA A 80 -6.73 3.19 -5.68
CA ALA A 80 -5.29 3.11 -5.83
C ALA A 80 -4.69 4.39 -6.45
N LEU A 81 -5.37 5.00 -7.41
CA LEU A 81 -4.94 6.26 -8.02
C LEU A 81 -5.00 7.40 -7.01
N ILE A 82 -6.10 7.54 -6.27
CA ILE A 82 -6.23 8.55 -5.21
C ILE A 82 -5.17 8.34 -4.14
N GLY A 83 -4.97 7.09 -3.69
CA GLY A 83 -3.93 6.75 -2.72
C GLY A 83 -2.53 7.15 -3.20
N THR A 84 -2.23 6.92 -4.48
CA THR A 84 -0.95 7.33 -5.09
C THR A 84 -0.80 8.86 -5.08
N ILE A 85 -1.87 9.60 -5.42
CA ILE A 85 -1.85 11.07 -5.37
C ILE A 85 -1.61 11.56 -3.93
N VAL A 86 -2.26 10.97 -2.94
CA VAL A 86 -2.04 11.32 -1.52
C VAL A 86 -0.60 11.07 -1.12
N ILE A 87 -0.01 9.92 -1.48
CA ILE A 87 1.39 9.61 -1.20
C ILE A 87 2.33 10.67 -1.81
N VAL A 88 2.11 11.00 -3.09
CA VAL A 88 2.93 12.00 -3.79
C VAL A 88 2.77 13.38 -3.16
N ALA A 89 1.55 13.78 -2.81
CA ALA A 89 1.29 15.06 -2.15
C ALA A 89 1.97 15.15 -0.79
N ASP A 90 1.91 14.11 0.04
CA ASP A 90 2.58 14.06 1.34
C ASP A 90 4.11 14.16 1.22
N ILE A 91 4.68 13.49 0.20
CA ILE A 91 6.13 13.57 -0.06
C ILE A 91 6.55 14.96 -0.52
N LEU A 92 5.82 15.55 -1.47
CA LEU A 92 6.23 16.79 -2.13
C LEU A 92 5.83 18.05 -1.35
N VAL A 93 4.68 18.04 -0.69
CA VAL A 93 4.10 19.23 -0.04
C VAL A 93 4.36 19.21 1.46
N ASP A 94 3.87 18.18 2.15
CA ASP A 94 3.91 18.15 3.61
C ASP A 94 5.28 17.78 4.19
N ARG A 95 6.07 17.00 3.44
CA ARG A 95 7.37 16.49 3.88
C ARG A 95 7.33 15.87 5.29
N LYS A 96 6.26 15.14 5.58
CA LYS A 96 6.00 14.51 6.87
C LYS A 96 5.41 13.12 6.66
N CYS A 97 5.76 12.19 7.54
CA CYS A 97 5.09 10.89 7.61
C CYS A 97 3.86 11.02 8.51
N ASN A 98 2.73 11.40 7.94
CA ASN A 98 1.48 11.56 8.66
C ASN A 98 0.64 10.26 8.61
N LYS A 99 -0.49 10.23 9.34
CA LYS A 99 -1.38 9.07 9.36
C LYS A 99 -1.99 8.77 7.99
N ALA A 100 -2.28 9.80 7.21
CA ALA A 100 -2.85 9.66 5.87
C ALA A 100 -1.85 8.98 4.92
N ALA A 101 -0.56 9.36 4.96
CA ALA A 101 0.50 8.71 4.23
C ALA A 101 0.60 7.22 4.56
N ILE A 102 0.62 6.87 5.86
CA ILE A 102 0.72 5.46 6.30
C ILE A 102 -0.47 4.65 5.80
N ILE A 103 -1.70 5.18 5.92
CA ILE A 103 -2.91 4.53 5.42
C ILE A 103 -2.83 4.38 3.88
N ALA A 104 -2.46 5.43 3.17
CA ALA A 104 -2.32 5.41 1.72
C ALA A 104 -1.27 4.38 1.27
N PHE A 105 -0.09 4.34 1.90
CA PHE A 105 0.93 3.33 1.62
C PHE A 105 0.44 1.91 1.87
N THR A 106 -0.40 1.69 2.89
CA THR A 106 -0.92 0.36 3.19
C THR A 106 -2.03 -0.06 2.21
N VAL A 107 -2.98 0.84 1.94
CA VAL A 107 -4.19 0.53 1.17
C VAL A 107 -3.92 0.52 -0.34
N THR A 108 -3.08 1.42 -0.85
CA THR A 108 -2.84 1.57 -2.29
C THR A 108 -2.33 0.28 -2.96
N PRO A 109 -1.27 -0.40 -2.46
CA PRO A 109 -0.83 -1.65 -3.07
C PRO A 109 -1.86 -2.77 -2.99
N LEU A 110 -2.62 -2.85 -1.87
CA LEU A 110 -3.67 -3.85 -1.69
C LEU A 110 -4.84 -3.62 -2.66
N ALA A 111 -5.27 -2.37 -2.84
CA ALA A 111 -6.31 -2.01 -3.80
C ALA A 111 -5.85 -2.28 -5.25
N ALA A 112 -4.60 -1.97 -5.56
CA ALA A 112 -4.01 -2.17 -6.87
C ALA A 112 -3.89 -3.66 -7.28
N MET A 113 -3.82 -4.59 -6.33
CA MET A 113 -3.79 -6.04 -6.63
C MET A 113 -5.02 -6.48 -7.44
N TYR A 114 -6.17 -5.84 -7.25
CA TYR A 114 -7.44 -6.19 -7.91
C TYR A 114 -7.93 -5.13 -8.89
N ALA A 115 -7.18 -4.04 -9.05
CA ALA A 115 -7.58 -2.94 -9.94
C ALA A 115 -7.57 -3.32 -11.42
N GLY A 116 -6.69 -4.26 -11.83
CA GLY A 116 -6.52 -4.61 -13.23
C GLY A 116 -5.95 -3.48 -14.10
N GLY A 117 -5.71 -3.78 -15.39
CA GLY A 117 -5.19 -2.82 -16.37
C GLY A 117 -3.82 -2.23 -15.99
N ILE A 118 -3.48 -1.09 -16.56
CA ILE A 118 -2.16 -0.43 -16.39
C ILE A 118 -1.84 -0.16 -14.92
N ILE A 119 -2.83 0.20 -14.11
CA ILE A 119 -2.63 0.47 -12.67
C ILE A 119 -2.23 -0.80 -11.94
N GLY A 120 -2.91 -1.92 -12.21
CA GLY A 120 -2.58 -3.22 -11.63
C GLY A 120 -1.20 -3.71 -12.04
N GLU A 121 -0.85 -3.59 -13.31
CA GLU A 121 0.46 -4.00 -13.86
C GLU A 121 1.61 -3.17 -13.26
N LEU A 122 1.45 -1.85 -13.21
CA LEU A 122 2.44 -0.94 -12.63
C LEU A 122 2.68 -1.26 -11.16
N HIS A 123 1.62 -1.40 -10.38
CA HIS A 123 1.75 -1.74 -8.96
C HIS A 123 2.24 -3.17 -8.74
N GLY A 124 1.91 -4.12 -9.62
CA GLY A 124 2.47 -5.46 -9.62
C GLY A 124 3.99 -5.45 -9.73
N SER A 125 4.52 -4.74 -10.71
CA SER A 125 5.97 -4.59 -10.91
C SER A 125 6.66 -3.91 -9.74
N LEU A 126 6.07 -2.83 -9.20
CA LEU A 126 6.57 -2.14 -8.01
C LEU A 126 6.54 -3.03 -6.77
N ARG A 127 5.46 -3.79 -6.60
CA ARG A 127 5.31 -4.73 -5.49
C ARG A 127 6.40 -5.80 -5.50
N ASP A 128 6.63 -6.41 -6.66
CA ASP A 128 7.59 -7.50 -6.78
C ASP A 128 9.02 -7.01 -6.54
N ALA A 129 9.38 -5.86 -7.11
CA ALA A 129 10.68 -5.21 -6.86
C ALA A 129 10.83 -4.77 -5.39
N GLY A 130 9.81 -4.12 -4.82
CA GLY A 130 9.84 -3.61 -3.45
C GLY A 130 9.83 -4.71 -2.41
N SER A 131 9.07 -5.78 -2.61
CA SER A 131 9.05 -6.92 -1.67
C SER A 131 10.38 -7.66 -1.65
N GLY A 132 11.04 -7.80 -2.81
CA GLY A 132 12.39 -8.35 -2.92
C GLY A 132 13.40 -7.49 -2.17
N ALA A 133 13.36 -6.19 -2.37
CA ALA A 133 14.23 -5.24 -1.65
C ALA A 133 14.00 -5.26 -0.13
N ALA A 134 12.72 -5.29 0.31
CA ALA A 134 12.36 -5.36 1.71
C ALA A 134 12.87 -6.63 2.39
N THR A 135 12.70 -7.78 1.72
CA THR A 135 13.19 -9.08 2.24
C THR A 135 14.71 -9.11 2.25
N GLY A 136 15.37 -8.60 1.21
CA GLY A 136 16.82 -8.51 1.13
C GLY A 136 17.41 -7.64 2.24
N LEU A 137 16.78 -6.50 2.53
CA LEU A 137 17.22 -5.61 3.60
C LEU A 137 17.09 -6.27 4.99
N VAL A 138 15.97 -6.94 5.26
CA VAL A 138 15.77 -7.63 6.54
C VAL A 138 16.71 -8.83 6.67
N SER A 139 16.91 -9.63 5.62
CA SER A 139 17.86 -10.73 5.66
C SER A 139 19.30 -10.27 5.85
N ALA A 140 19.70 -9.14 5.24
CA ALA A 140 21.03 -8.57 5.46
C ALA A 140 21.25 -8.07 6.90
N LEU A 141 20.16 -7.61 7.57
CA LEU A 141 20.25 -7.14 8.96
C LEU A 141 20.20 -8.25 10.00
N ILE A 142 19.47 -9.36 9.72
CA ILE A 142 19.20 -10.42 10.70
C ILE A 142 19.96 -11.71 10.37
N GLY A 143 20.28 -11.92 9.09
CA GLY A 143 20.81 -13.19 8.56
C GLY A 143 22.29 -13.17 8.21
N GLY A 144 23.06 -12.19 8.70
CA GLY A 144 24.52 -12.12 8.56
C GLY A 144 25.25 -13.04 9.53
#